data_dd980b22e508796199a92b583029b65d
#
_entry.id   dd980b22e508796199a92b583029b65d
#
_cell.length_a   1.000
_cell.length_b   1.000
_cell.length_c   1.000
_cell.angle_alpha   90.00
_cell.angle_beta   90.00
_cell.angle_gamma   90.00
#
_symmetry.space_group_name_H-M   'P 1'
#
loop_
_entity.id
_entity.type
_entity.pdbx_description
1 polymer ?
#
loop_
_entity_poly.entity_id
_entity_poly.type
_entity_poly.pdbx_seq_one_letter_code
_entity_poly.pdbx_strand_id
1 'polypeptide(L)'
;MKKNILYTIIFIMLYSCALEPKKTVVSIPQIDYKKELNTYFNSNFKQLDSAAQIQNIVLDSVQWINSFYKNNGNNPIWINDSIEINENGKHLIEKLSESRAYGISSSLYYTPFLYKLKQKIAKIENKEDRYKLASEVEILLTNFYMLYGKHLNYGVLDSIDSISSLPRKKFLIDMPKYVYRAHLKDSLLEKLFELQPTHKQYDKLQKKLVNYLNTSSLSTDNVIVENFRVDSIKAINQSKKALVLHKYLDTIINDSLYLGALKKFQLEHGLKPDGLIGKNTAMALSMSPYEYYQTLSANLERWRWKDKLHSEFIFVNIPAFQLEVYEKGIIKLKSKIVVGKKKNQTPEIKDSIQYIIAYPYWNVPRKISVKEILVKARKDSSYLKRNNYEVLTYRKDSVNIDSVNWNEMNEDNFNYLIRQKGGASNALGFVKFIFPNKYAIYLHDTPSKRYFNYESRAYSHGCVRVEKAMQLSDYILEADKNKHTLDSIYKFIKKRKEKAIKLKNRLPVYLYYFTASVDENEKLIFYNDIYGYDKKLIAQIAKQQSIK
;
A
#
# COMPACT_ATOMS: atom_id res chain seq x y z
N MET A 1 56.74 62.82 7.89
CA MET A 1 58.05 63.27 8.50
C MET A 1 58.65 62.06 9.21
N LYS A 2 59.94 61.86 8.99
CA LYS A 2 60.93 60.97 9.64
C LYS A 2 60.80 59.49 9.26
N LYS A 3 61.59 59.00 8.33
CA LYS A 3 63.05 58.73 8.17
C LYS A 3 63.48 57.52 8.98
N ASN A 4 63.72 56.42 8.17
CA ASN A 4 65.00 55.68 8.01
C ASN A 4 65.67 55.15 9.28
N ILE A 5 66.07 53.90 9.27
CA ILE A 5 67.49 53.51 9.10
C ILE A 5 67.56 51.96 8.82
N LEU A 6 68.33 51.71 7.75
CA LEU A 6 68.77 50.40 7.25
C LEU A 6 70.01 49.98 8.05
N TYR A 7 70.04 48.73 8.60
CA TYR A 7 71.30 48.10 9.04
C TYR A 7 71.50 46.81 8.31
N THR A 8 72.49 46.81 7.43
CA THR A 8 73.03 45.64 6.76
C THR A 8 74.04 45.00 7.68
N ILE A 9 73.79 43.72 8.07
CA ILE A 9 74.76 42.85 8.75
C ILE A 9 75.19 41.77 7.78
N ILE A 10 76.43 41.83 7.34
CA ILE A 10 77.11 40.80 6.55
C ILE A 10 77.57 39.71 7.51
N PHE A 11 77.09 38.49 7.34
CA PHE A 11 77.58 37.30 8.06
C PHE A 11 78.36 36.42 7.07
N ILE A 12 79.65 36.31 7.33
CA ILE A 12 80.56 35.42 6.58
C ILE A 12 80.31 33.99 7.05
N MET A 13 79.81 33.14 6.15
CA MET A 13 79.69 31.67 6.41
C MET A 13 81.02 31.03 6.02
N LEU A 14 81.67 30.44 7.02
CA LEU A 14 82.72 29.47 6.87
C LEU A 14 82.08 28.13 6.47
N TYR A 15 82.36 27.62 5.28
CA TYR A 15 82.02 26.28 4.82
C TYR A 15 82.89 25.25 5.55
N SER A 16 82.24 24.47 6.45
CA SER A 16 82.77 23.24 6.99
C SER A 16 82.09 22.05 6.23
N CYS A 17 82.80 21.39 5.35
CA CYS A 17 82.40 20.16 4.71
C CYS A 17 82.43 19.02 5.71
N ALA A 18 81.29 18.74 6.36
CA ALA A 18 81.03 17.48 7.06
C ALA A 18 80.26 16.55 6.09
N LEU A 19 80.90 15.46 5.68
CA LEU A 19 80.23 14.36 4.98
C LEU A 19 79.21 13.69 5.88
N GLU A 20 77.93 13.99 5.70
CA GLU A 20 76.86 13.23 6.34
C GLU A 20 76.75 11.82 5.72
N PRO A 21 76.61 10.75 6.54
CA PRO A 21 76.37 9.41 6.00
C PRO A 21 75.04 9.37 5.31
N LYS A 22 74.98 8.96 4.05
CA LYS A 22 73.76 8.66 3.30
C LYS A 22 72.93 7.69 4.11
N LYS A 23 71.90 8.15 4.76
CA LYS A 23 70.79 7.29 5.27
C LYS A 23 70.13 6.67 4.04
N THR A 24 70.40 5.38 3.81
CA THR A 24 69.64 4.54 2.92
C THR A 24 68.20 4.52 3.53
N VAL A 25 67.32 5.32 2.96
CA VAL A 25 65.87 5.19 3.23
C VAL A 25 65.50 3.86 2.60
N VAL A 26 65.42 2.82 3.42
CA VAL A 26 64.75 1.59 3.05
C VAL A 26 63.30 1.98 2.84
N SER A 27 62.88 2.15 1.60
CA SER A 27 61.46 2.30 1.27
C SER A 27 60.77 1.00 1.68
N ILE A 28 60.08 1.04 2.81
CA ILE A 28 59.09 0.00 3.19
C ILE A 28 58.14 -0.04 2.01
N PRO A 29 57.96 -1.20 1.32
CA PRO A 29 57.00 -1.27 0.25
C PRO A 29 55.63 -0.84 0.79
N GLN A 30 55.12 0.24 0.19
CA GLN A 30 53.78 0.72 0.55
C GLN A 30 52.80 -0.40 0.14
N ILE A 31 52.28 -1.11 1.13
CA ILE A 31 51.36 -2.23 0.92
C ILE A 31 50.14 -1.69 0.24
N ASP A 32 49.85 -2.10 -0.99
CA ASP A 32 48.63 -1.76 -1.70
C ASP A 32 47.46 -2.55 -1.12
N TYR A 33 46.93 -2.05 0.01
CA TYR A 33 45.81 -2.67 0.73
C TYR A 33 44.61 -2.93 -0.18
N LYS A 34 44.40 -2.09 -1.18
CA LYS A 34 43.32 -2.23 -2.17
C LYS A 34 43.49 -3.45 -3.04
N LYS A 35 44.71 -3.71 -3.50
CA LYS A 35 45.01 -4.89 -4.31
C LYS A 35 44.84 -6.20 -3.52
N GLU A 36 45.24 -6.21 -2.26
CA GLU A 36 45.08 -7.39 -1.41
C GLU A 36 43.59 -7.63 -1.11
N LEU A 37 42.82 -6.57 -0.71
CA LEU A 37 41.38 -6.67 -0.48
C LEU A 37 40.67 -7.21 -1.73
N ASN A 38 41.00 -6.68 -2.91
CA ASN A 38 40.43 -7.15 -4.17
C ASN A 38 40.74 -8.65 -4.45
N THR A 39 41.90 -9.14 -4.04
CA THR A 39 42.24 -10.56 -4.17
C THR A 39 41.34 -11.44 -3.31
N TYR A 40 41.19 -11.10 -2.01
CA TYR A 40 40.29 -11.81 -1.10
C TYR A 40 38.83 -11.71 -1.53
N PHE A 41 38.40 -10.55 -1.94
CA PHE A 41 37.04 -10.32 -2.45
C PHE A 41 36.76 -11.20 -3.69
N ASN A 42 37.64 -11.20 -4.67
CA ASN A 42 37.48 -12.02 -5.88
C ASN A 42 37.50 -13.53 -5.60
N SER A 43 38.26 -13.96 -4.62
CA SER A 43 38.28 -15.35 -4.15
C SER A 43 36.92 -15.77 -3.59
N ASN A 44 36.38 -15.00 -2.66
CA ASN A 44 35.04 -15.24 -2.08
C ASN A 44 33.94 -15.12 -3.14
N PHE A 45 34.05 -14.11 -4.02
CA PHE A 45 33.04 -13.83 -5.04
C PHE A 45 32.94 -14.98 -6.07
N LYS A 46 34.03 -15.60 -6.47
CA LYS A 46 34.04 -16.75 -7.40
C LYS A 46 33.32 -17.99 -6.85
N GLN A 47 33.15 -18.09 -5.55
CA GLN A 47 32.45 -19.18 -4.87
C GLN A 47 30.93 -18.96 -4.72
N LEU A 48 30.41 -17.81 -5.15
CA LEU A 48 28.99 -17.51 -5.04
C LEU A 48 28.18 -18.28 -6.10
N ASP A 49 27.35 -19.18 -5.64
CA ASP A 49 26.33 -19.89 -6.42
C ASP A 49 24.92 -19.48 -6.02
N SER A 50 23.90 -20.09 -6.59
CA SER A 50 22.50 -19.77 -6.35
C SER A 50 22.02 -20.03 -4.91
N ALA A 51 22.76 -20.80 -4.14
CA ALA A 51 22.46 -21.14 -2.75
C ALA A 51 23.51 -20.57 -1.77
N ALA A 52 24.32 -19.60 -2.22
CA ALA A 52 25.42 -19.08 -1.43
C ALA A 52 24.96 -18.49 -0.09
N GLN A 53 25.72 -18.79 0.93
CA GLN A 53 25.55 -18.26 2.29
C GLN A 53 26.83 -17.58 2.74
N ILE A 54 26.69 -16.45 3.42
CA ILE A 54 27.78 -15.73 4.06
C ILE A 54 27.41 -15.53 5.52
N GLN A 55 28.27 -15.96 6.45
CA GLN A 55 28.01 -15.86 7.89
C GLN A 55 26.65 -16.49 8.29
N ASN A 56 26.26 -17.61 7.67
CA ASN A 56 24.96 -18.28 7.81
C ASN A 56 23.75 -17.47 7.30
N ILE A 57 23.98 -16.41 6.54
CA ILE A 57 22.91 -15.63 5.89
C ILE A 57 22.81 -16.06 4.44
N VAL A 58 21.64 -16.54 4.03
CA VAL A 58 21.33 -16.86 2.63
C VAL A 58 21.25 -15.57 1.82
N LEU A 59 21.94 -15.53 0.69
CA LEU A 59 21.90 -14.38 -0.20
C LEU A 59 20.65 -14.44 -1.09
N ASP A 60 19.84 -13.38 -1.07
CA ASP A 60 18.57 -13.32 -1.79
C ASP A 60 18.73 -13.06 -3.30
N SER A 61 19.84 -12.51 -3.72
CA SER A 61 20.01 -11.94 -5.05
C SER A 61 21.38 -12.20 -5.67
N VAL A 62 21.91 -13.42 -5.54
CA VAL A 62 23.26 -13.80 -6.03
C VAL A 62 23.48 -13.40 -7.49
N GLN A 63 22.49 -13.64 -8.38
CA GLN A 63 22.61 -13.26 -9.78
C GLN A 63 22.76 -11.75 -9.99
N TRP A 64 22.10 -10.94 -9.16
CA TRP A 64 22.23 -9.49 -9.21
C TRP A 64 23.60 -9.04 -8.69
N ILE A 65 24.07 -9.64 -7.60
CA ILE A 65 25.40 -9.38 -7.04
C ILE A 65 26.47 -9.69 -8.09
N ASN A 66 26.43 -10.89 -8.70
CA ASN A 66 27.35 -11.31 -9.74
C ASN A 66 27.35 -10.36 -10.95
N SER A 67 26.15 -9.96 -11.42
CA SER A 67 26.03 -9.03 -12.53
C SER A 67 26.59 -7.64 -12.20
N PHE A 68 26.33 -7.16 -10.98
CA PHE A 68 26.83 -5.85 -10.53
C PHE A 68 28.35 -5.81 -10.49
N TYR A 69 28.99 -6.75 -9.78
CA TYR A 69 30.44 -6.74 -9.62
C TYR A 69 31.16 -6.98 -10.94
N LYS A 70 30.63 -7.84 -11.81
CA LYS A 70 31.16 -7.99 -13.17
C LYS A 70 31.19 -6.66 -13.93
N ASN A 71 30.15 -5.86 -13.83
CA ASN A 71 30.07 -4.53 -14.44
C ASN A 71 30.98 -3.51 -13.74
N ASN A 72 31.24 -3.68 -12.44
CA ASN A 72 32.09 -2.81 -11.63
C ASN A 72 33.59 -3.22 -11.62
N GLY A 73 33.98 -4.13 -12.48
CA GLY A 73 35.38 -4.63 -12.55
C GLY A 73 35.79 -5.36 -11.27
N ASN A 74 34.82 -5.95 -10.56
CA ASN A 74 35.00 -6.65 -9.27
C ASN A 74 35.64 -5.75 -8.18
N ASN A 75 35.38 -4.46 -8.18
CA ASN A 75 35.87 -3.56 -7.16
C ASN A 75 34.88 -3.44 -6.00
N PRO A 76 35.33 -3.54 -4.74
CA PRO A 76 34.51 -3.23 -3.56
C PRO A 76 33.99 -1.79 -3.58
N ILE A 77 32.78 -1.58 -3.03
CA ILE A 77 32.15 -0.23 -2.95
C ILE A 77 31.76 0.18 -1.53
N TRP A 78 31.76 -0.75 -0.56
CA TRP A 78 31.37 -0.51 0.84
C TRP A 78 32.56 -0.52 1.80
N ILE A 79 33.73 -1.02 1.35
CA ILE A 79 34.97 -1.12 2.13
C ILE A 79 36.01 -0.15 1.57
N ASN A 80 36.65 0.63 2.44
CA ASN A 80 37.70 1.58 2.08
C ASN A 80 39.10 0.93 2.05
N ASP A 81 40.11 1.72 1.62
CA ASP A 81 41.50 1.24 1.53
C ASP A 81 42.13 0.93 2.91
N SER A 82 41.55 1.38 4.02
CA SER A 82 41.95 1.01 5.40
C SER A 82 41.26 -0.28 5.91
N ILE A 83 40.54 -0.98 5.05
CA ILE A 83 39.80 -2.22 5.34
C ILE A 83 38.74 -1.98 6.43
N GLU A 84 38.02 -0.87 6.31
CA GLU A 84 36.89 -0.50 7.14
C GLU A 84 35.67 -0.24 6.28
N ILE A 85 34.49 -0.39 6.88
CA ILE A 85 33.24 0.00 6.23
C ILE A 85 33.27 1.51 6.00
N ASN A 86 33.18 1.95 4.74
CA ASN A 86 33.15 3.36 4.39
C ASN A 86 31.85 4.06 4.82
N GLU A 87 31.76 5.38 4.61
CA GLU A 87 30.59 6.17 5.04
C GLU A 87 29.29 5.71 4.37
N ASN A 88 29.31 5.37 3.09
CA ASN A 88 28.12 4.84 2.40
C ASN A 88 27.64 3.52 3.02
N GLY A 89 28.57 2.63 3.37
CA GLY A 89 28.24 1.35 4.05
C GLY A 89 27.71 1.57 5.47
N LYS A 90 28.28 2.51 6.24
CA LYS A 90 27.80 2.88 7.58
C LYS A 90 26.37 3.44 7.51
N HIS A 91 26.13 4.38 6.61
CA HIS A 91 24.80 4.96 6.39
C HIS A 91 23.80 3.91 5.90
N LEU A 92 24.21 2.97 5.04
CA LEU A 92 23.32 1.87 4.63
C LEU A 92 22.87 1.04 5.82
N ILE A 93 23.79 0.62 6.72
CA ILE A 93 23.44 -0.14 7.93
C ILE A 93 22.45 0.64 8.80
N GLU A 94 22.64 1.94 8.95
CA GLU A 94 21.73 2.81 9.68
C GLU A 94 20.34 2.82 9.03
N LYS A 95 20.26 3.05 7.70
CA LYS A 95 18.97 3.07 6.98
C LYS A 95 18.25 1.72 6.97
N LEU A 96 18.98 0.62 6.95
CA LEU A 96 18.42 -0.72 7.14
C LEU A 96 17.81 -0.88 8.54
N SER A 97 18.46 -0.34 9.58
CA SER A 97 17.94 -0.38 10.96
C SER A 97 16.67 0.48 11.12
N GLU A 98 16.57 1.56 10.37
CA GLU A 98 15.41 2.47 10.33
C GLU A 98 14.30 2.04 9.38
N SER A 99 14.41 0.88 8.73
CA SER A 99 13.45 0.42 7.71
C SER A 99 11.98 0.33 8.19
N ARG A 100 11.76 0.27 9.52
CA ARG A 100 10.43 0.40 10.13
C ARG A 100 9.71 1.69 9.76
N ALA A 101 10.44 2.77 9.48
CA ALA A 101 9.90 4.03 8.98
C ALA A 101 9.18 3.89 7.61
N TYR A 102 9.44 2.79 6.92
CA TYR A 102 8.81 2.42 5.66
C TYR A 102 7.87 1.22 5.81
N GLY A 103 7.55 0.81 7.04
CA GLY A 103 6.72 -0.35 7.32
C GLY A 103 7.37 -1.69 6.96
N ILE A 104 8.70 -1.74 6.93
CA ILE A 104 9.50 -2.93 6.63
C ILE A 104 10.31 -3.30 7.88
N SER A 105 10.27 -4.56 8.29
CA SER A 105 11.04 -4.98 9.47
C SER A 105 12.54 -4.96 9.21
N SER A 106 13.30 -4.36 10.13
CA SER A 106 14.76 -4.36 10.08
C SER A 106 15.37 -5.74 10.30
N SER A 107 14.62 -6.70 10.86
CA SER A 107 15.05 -8.09 11.01
C SER A 107 15.37 -8.77 9.68
N LEU A 108 14.71 -8.37 8.59
CA LEU A 108 14.97 -8.88 7.22
C LEU A 108 16.41 -8.61 6.74
N TYR A 109 17.10 -7.69 7.36
CA TYR A 109 18.45 -7.25 6.96
C TYR A 109 19.49 -7.57 8.03
N TYR A 110 19.16 -8.37 9.04
CA TYR A 110 20.08 -8.78 10.10
C TYR A 110 20.86 -7.61 10.73
N THR A 111 20.22 -6.46 10.90
CA THR A 111 20.89 -5.20 11.28
C THR A 111 21.69 -5.29 12.58
N PRO A 112 21.24 -5.96 13.68
CA PRO A 112 22.07 -6.15 14.88
C PRO A 112 23.36 -6.94 14.59
N PHE A 113 23.29 -7.90 13.66
CA PHE A 113 24.44 -8.69 13.27
C PHE A 113 25.42 -7.86 12.42
N LEU A 114 24.93 -7.03 11.49
CA LEU A 114 25.77 -6.10 10.72
C LEU A 114 26.55 -5.14 11.64
N TYR A 115 25.93 -4.63 12.69
CA TYR A 115 26.62 -3.81 13.70
C TYR A 115 27.73 -4.59 14.42
N LYS A 116 27.51 -5.87 14.76
CA LYS A 116 28.55 -6.75 15.32
C LYS A 116 29.70 -6.98 14.35
N LEU A 117 29.41 -7.26 13.06
CA LEU A 117 30.44 -7.43 12.03
C LEU A 117 31.27 -6.17 11.85
N LYS A 118 30.64 -4.98 11.81
CA LYS A 118 31.34 -3.68 11.75
C LYS A 118 32.36 -3.54 12.91
N GLN A 119 31.94 -3.86 14.13
CA GLN A 119 32.83 -3.78 15.30
C GLN A 119 33.95 -4.85 15.24
N LYS A 120 33.65 -6.04 14.72
CA LYS A 120 34.60 -7.15 14.61
C LYS A 120 35.72 -6.83 13.62
N ILE A 121 35.39 -6.28 12.44
CA ILE A 121 36.40 -5.86 11.44
C ILE A 121 37.44 -4.94 12.06
N ALA A 122 37.02 -3.94 12.85
CA ALA A 122 37.90 -2.97 13.49
C ALA A 122 38.85 -3.57 14.54
N LYS A 123 38.52 -4.74 15.10
CA LYS A 123 39.26 -5.38 16.20
C LYS A 123 40.15 -6.54 15.76
N ILE A 124 40.02 -7.04 14.53
CA ILE A 124 40.83 -8.16 14.03
C ILE A 124 42.25 -7.65 13.73
N GLU A 125 43.22 -8.20 14.41
CA GLU A 125 44.66 -7.94 14.23
C GLU A 125 45.22 -8.74 13.05
N ASN A 126 44.81 -10.02 12.91
CA ASN A 126 45.25 -10.84 11.80
C ASN A 126 44.74 -10.26 10.49
N LYS A 127 45.67 -9.95 9.60
CA LYS A 127 45.44 -9.25 8.35
C LYS A 127 44.56 -10.06 7.37
N GLU A 128 44.82 -11.36 7.25
CA GLU A 128 44.07 -12.26 6.33
C GLU A 128 42.62 -12.42 6.79
N ASP A 129 42.40 -12.65 8.10
CA ASP A 129 41.06 -12.77 8.69
C ASP A 129 40.28 -11.47 8.53
N ARG A 130 40.95 -10.32 8.66
CA ARG A 130 40.34 -9.00 8.48
C ARG A 130 39.90 -8.79 7.02
N TYR A 131 40.76 -9.13 6.04
CA TYR A 131 40.40 -9.06 4.61
C TYR A 131 39.24 -10.00 4.26
N LYS A 132 39.29 -11.23 4.77
CA LYS A 132 38.24 -12.22 4.55
C LYS A 132 36.89 -11.68 5.06
N LEU A 133 36.84 -11.22 6.32
CA LEU A 133 35.61 -10.70 6.90
C LEU A 133 35.14 -9.44 6.18
N ALA A 134 36.02 -8.52 5.80
CA ALA A 134 35.68 -7.32 5.05
C ALA A 134 35.05 -7.66 3.70
N SER A 135 35.60 -8.63 2.94
CA SER A 135 35.05 -9.07 1.68
C SER A 135 33.67 -9.75 1.82
N GLU A 136 33.44 -10.49 2.91
CA GLU A 136 32.13 -11.07 3.22
C GLU A 136 31.10 -9.97 3.52
N VAL A 137 31.47 -8.94 4.28
CA VAL A 137 30.61 -7.79 4.59
C VAL A 137 30.30 -6.95 3.35
N GLU A 138 31.25 -6.78 2.45
CA GLU A 138 31.06 -6.15 1.14
C GLU A 138 29.90 -6.80 0.37
N ILE A 139 29.90 -8.13 0.28
CA ILE A 139 28.86 -8.90 -0.41
C ILE A 139 27.52 -8.80 0.32
N LEU A 140 27.53 -8.91 1.65
CA LEU A 140 26.29 -8.77 2.46
C LEU A 140 25.65 -7.41 2.30
N LEU A 141 26.42 -6.32 2.33
CA LEU A 141 25.89 -4.95 2.16
C LEU A 141 25.30 -4.76 0.76
N THR A 142 25.95 -5.30 -0.28
CA THR A 142 25.40 -5.26 -1.63
C THR A 142 24.08 -6.04 -1.72
N ASN A 143 24.02 -7.25 -1.14
CA ASN A 143 22.79 -8.04 -1.08
C ASN A 143 21.66 -7.26 -0.41
N PHE A 144 21.92 -6.69 0.76
CA PHE A 144 20.88 -5.96 1.49
C PHE A 144 20.48 -4.64 0.85
N TYR A 145 21.41 -3.93 0.19
CA TYR A 145 21.07 -2.77 -0.60
C TYR A 145 20.08 -3.11 -1.72
N MET A 146 20.37 -4.15 -2.49
CA MET A 146 19.51 -4.59 -3.59
C MET A 146 18.17 -5.14 -3.10
N LEU A 147 18.18 -5.92 -2.03
CA LEU A 147 16.98 -6.46 -1.40
C LEU A 147 16.09 -5.33 -0.84
N TYR A 148 16.68 -4.36 -0.15
CA TYR A 148 15.93 -3.23 0.40
C TYR A 148 15.35 -2.36 -0.72
N GLY A 149 16.11 -2.11 -1.79
CA GLY A 149 15.59 -1.43 -2.97
C GLY A 149 14.40 -2.16 -3.62
N LYS A 150 14.48 -3.50 -3.74
CA LYS A 150 13.34 -4.33 -4.17
C LYS A 150 12.15 -4.16 -3.23
N HIS A 151 12.37 -4.22 -1.92
CA HIS A 151 11.30 -4.08 -0.93
C HIS A 151 10.65 -2.69 -0.96
N LEU A 152 11.43 -1.62 -1.09
CA LEU A 152 10.90 -0.26 -1.21
C LEU A 152 10.05 -0.05 -2.45
N ASN A 153 10.44 -0.65 -3.59
CA ASN A 153 9.71 -0.53 -4.83
C ASN A 153 8.54 -1.50 -4.95
N TYR A 154 8.77 -2.76 -4.63
CA TYR A 154 7.91 -3.87 -5.01
C TYR A 154 7.19 -4.51 -3.82
N GLY A 155 7.68 -4.29 -2.58
CA GLY A 155 7.18 -4.88 -1.35
C GLY A 155 7.91 -6.15 -0.94
N VAL A 156 7.61 -6.63 0.27
CA VAL A 156 8.34 -7.71 0.93
C VAL A 156 7.83 -9.11 0.58
N LEU A 157 6.57 -9.25 0.17
CA LEU A 157 5.97 -10.56 -0.12
C LEU A 157 6.39 -11.09 -1.50
N ASP A 158 6.56 -12.39 -1.65
CA ASP A 158 6.82 -13.03 -2.95
C ASP A 158 5.54 -13.22 -3.75
N SER A 159 4.41 -13.54 -3.14
CA SER A 159 3.09 -13.61 -3.77
C SER A 159 2.01 -12.89 -2.96
N ILE A 160 1.02 -12.34 -3.67
CA ILE A 160 -0.15 -11.66 -3.09
C ILE A 160 -1.49 -12.29 -3.50
N ASP A 161 -1.49 -13.43 -4.17
CA ASP A 161 -2.67 -14.03 -4.81
C ASP A 161 -3.79 -14.36 -3.83
N SER A 162 -3.45 -14.67 -2.57
CA SER A 162 -4.43 -14.93 -1.51
C SER A 162 -5.00 -13.67 -0.83
N ILE A 163 -4.44 -12.48 -1.14
CA ILE A 163 -4.75 -11.20 -0.47
C ILE A 163 -5.40 -10.21 -1.42
N SER A 164 -4.97 -10.17 -2.68
CA SER A 164 -5.47 -9.25 -3.69
C SER A 164 -6.05 -10.00 -4.87
N SER A 165 -7.16 -9.50 -5.42
CA SER A 165 -7.74 -9.96 -6.68
C SER A 165 -7.08 -9.35 -7.92
N LEU A 166 -6.19 -8.38 -7.72
CA LEU A 166 -5.37 -7.78 -8.77
C LEU A 166 -3.98 -8.41 -8.78
N PRO A 167 -3.42 -8.64 -9.97
CA PRO A 167 -2.02 -8.99 -10.08
C PRO A 167 -1.14 -7.85 -9.54
N ARG A 168 -0.01 -8.22 -8.99
CA ARG A 168 1.02 -7.28 -8.59
C ARG A 168 1.63 -6.64 -9.83
N LYS A 169 2.06 -5.37 -9.76
CA LYS A 169 2.85 -4.77 -10.84
C LYS A 169 4.10 -5.61 -11.11
N LYS A 170 4.63 -5.53 -12.30
CA LYS A 170 5.91 -6.19 -12.63
C LYS A 170 7.08 -5.43 -12.01
N PHE A 171 8.07 -6.14 -11.50
CA PHE A 171 9.35 -5.56 -11.12
C PHE A 171 10.20 -5.40 -12.38
N LEU A 172 10.38 -4.16 -12.85
CA LEU A 172 11.03 -3.86 -14.13
C LEU A 172 12.41 -3.22 -13.96
N ILE A 173 12.91 -3.11 -12.72
CA ILE A 173 14.18 -2.46 -12.44
C ILE A 173 15.32 -3.47 -12.60
N ASP A 174 16.26 -3.17 -13.49
CA ASP A 174 17.54 -3.85 -13.58
C ASP A 174 18.42 -3.36 -12.41
N MET A 175 18.29 -4.03 -11.26
CA MET A 175 18.96 -3.63 -10.01
C MET A 175 20.49 -3.54 -10.18
N PRO A 176 21.19 -4.49 -10.81
CA PRO A 176 22.63 -4.37 -11.04
C PRO A 176 23.03 -3.07 -11.74
N LYS A 177 22.37 -2.75 -12.86
CA LYS A 177 22.63 -1.50 -13.60
C LYS A 177 22.22 -0.26 -12.81
N TYR A 178 21.14 -0.36 -12.04
CA TYR A 178 20.67 0.73 -11.20
C TYR A 178 21.71 1.09 -10.13
N VAL A 179 22.19 0.09 -9.40
CA VAL A 179 23.22 0.24 -8.36
C VAL A 179 24.53 0.76 -8.97
N TYR A 180 24.96 0.21 -10.10
CA TYR A 180 26.17 0.65 -10.80
C TYR A 180 26.11 2.14 -11.16
N ARG A 181 25.00 2.61 -11.73
CA ARG A 181 24.81 4.03 -12.07
C ARG A 181 24.76 4.92 -10.83
N ALA A 182 24.16 4.45 -9.74
CA ALA A 182 24.11 5.17 -8.48
C ALA A 182 25.51 5.29 -7.85
N HIS A 183 26.31 4.20 -7.92
CA HIS A 183 27.70 4.18 -7.46
C HIS A 183 28.58 5.18 -8.24
N LEU A 184 28.51 5.16 -9.57
CA LEU A 184 29.29 6.09 -10.41
C LEU A 184 28.98 7.57 -10.14
N LYS A 185 27.80 7.87 -9.59
CA LYS A 185 27.37 9.25 -9.26
C LYS A 185 27.49 9.59 -7.77
N ASP A 186 28.08 8.71 -6.98
CA ASP A 186 28.15 8.83 -5.51
C ASP A 186 26.78 9.15 -4.87
N SER A 187 25.72 8.49 -5.36
CA SER A 187 24.32 8.77 -4.97
C SER A 187 23.58 7.51 -4.52
N LEU A 188 24.29 6.51 -3.98
CA LEU A 188 23.71 5.22 -3.62
C LEU A 188 22.48 5.34 -2.72
N LEU A 189 22.55 6.11 -1.64
CA LEU A 189 21.45 6.23 -0.69
C LEU A 189 20.29 7.07 -1.24
N GLU A 190 20.57 8.15 -1.96
CA GLU A 190 19.55 8.96 -2.62
C GLU A 190 18.73 8.10 -3.60
N LYS A 191 19.42 7.39 -4.48
CA LYS A 191 18.81 6.50 -5.47
C LYS A 191 18.04 5.34 -4.84
N LEU A 192 18.48 4.82 -3.71
CA LEU A 192 17.75 3.79 -2.97
C LEU A 192 16.32 4.26 -2.61
N PHE A 193 16.18 5.48 -2.12
CA PHE A 193 14.88 6.01 -1.71
C PHE A 193 14.02 6.54 -2.87
N GLU A 194 14.59 6.82 -4.04
CA GLU A 194 13.83 7.10 -5.26
C GLU A 194 13.04 5.89 -5.78
N LEU A 195 13.37 4.68 -5.33
CA LEU A 195 12.66 3.45 -5.72
C LEU A 195 11.24 3.35 -5.15
N GLN A 196 10.87 4.19 -4.18
CA GLN A 196 9.55 4.18 -3.57
C GLN A 196 8.43 4.53 -4.56
N PRO A 197 7.18 4.12 -4.28
CA PRO A 197 6.03 4.57 -5.06
C PRO A 197 5.90 6.10 -5.07
N THR A 198 5.66 6.68 -6.25
CA THR A 198 5.54 8.14 -6.43
C THR A 198 4.14 8.68 -6.14
N HIS A 199 3.22 7.87 -5.65
CA HIS A 199 1.86 8.29 -5.37
C HIS A 199 1.78 9.16 -4.12
N LYS A 200 1.10 10.32 -4.19
CA LYS A 200 0.98 11.28 -3.07
C LYS A 200 0.45 10.65 -1.78
N GLN A 201 -0.49 9.71 -1.87
CA GLN A 201 -1.03 9.02 -0.68
C GLN A 201 0.01 8.10 -0.02
N TYR A 202 0.91 7.48 -0.79
CA TYR A 202 2.02 6.71 -0.23
C TYR A 202 2.96 7.62 0.58
N ASP A 203 3.39 8.73 0.00
CA ASP A 203 4.27 9.70 0.67
C ASP A 203 3.63 10.25 1.96
N LYS A 204 2.37 10.69 1.87
CA LYS A 204 1.63 11.15 3.05
C LYS A 204 1.52 10.08 4.13
N LEU A 205 1.16 8.85 3.75
CA LEU A 205 1.00 7.74 4.70
C LEU A 205 2.35 7.35 5.34
N GLN A 206 3.44 7.35 4.57
CA GLN A 206 4.79 7.10 5.08
C GLN A 206 5.21 8.14 6.11
N LYS A 207 4.98 9.43 5.85
CA LYS A 207 5.22 10.51 6.82
C LYS A 207 4.39 10.34 8.09
N LYS A 208 3.12 9.91 7.97
CA LYS A 208 2.27 9.61 9.14
C LYS A 208 2.75 8.39 9.91
N LEU A 209 3.29 7.38 9.22
CA LEU A 209 3.92 6.24 9.90
C LEU A 209 5.14 6.67 10.73
N VAL A 210 6.02 7.52 10.18
CA VAL A 210 7.16 8.08 10.95
C VAL A 210 6.66 8.83 12.18
N ASN A 211 5.68 9.70 12.02
CA ASN A 211 5.09 10.40 13.15
C ASN A 211 4.48 9.43 14.18
N TYR A 212 3.79 8.39 13.73
CA TYR A 212 3.21 7.37 14.61
C TYR A 212 4.28 6.62 15.41
N LEU A 213 5.40 6.25 14.77
CA LEU A 213 6.55 5.63 15.43
C LEU A 213 7.14 6.51 16.54
N ASN A 214 7.18 7.83 16.32
CA ASN A 214 7.74 8.78 17.29
C ASN A 214 6.79 9.11 18.45
N THR A 215 5.48 8.98 18.25
CA THR A 215 4.46 9.41 19.23
C THR A 215 3.77 8.25 19.95
N SER A 216 3.71 7.05 19.35
CA SER A 216 3.10 5.85 19.93
C SER A 216 4.07 5.08 20.80
N SER A 217 3.55 4.36 21.80
CA SER A 217 4.33 3.42 22.60
C SER A 217 4.70 2.14 21.84
N LEU A 218 4.03 1.86 20.71
CA LEU A 218 4.07 0.56 20.01
C LEU A 218 3.82 -0.65 20.93
N SER A 219 3.06 -0.43 22.02
CA SER A 219 2.68 -1.51 22.90
C SER A 219 1.85 -2.55 22.17
N THR A 220 2.09 -3.82 22.48
CA THR A 220 1.24 -4.95 22.09
C THR A 220 0.06 -5.14 23.02
N ASP A 221 0.02 -4.41 24.14
CA ASP A 221 -1.12 -4.44 25.05
C ASP A 221 -2.37 -3.94 24.36
N ASN A 222 -3.49 -4.51 24.70
CA ASN A 222 -4.79 -4.07 24.25
C ASN A 222 -5.81 -4.08 25.40
N VAL A 223 -6.89 -3.35 25.22
CA VAL A 223 -8.04 -3.34 26.11
C VAL A 223 -9.25 -3.80 25.30
N ILE A 224 -9.75 -4.99 25.59
CA ILE A 224 -10.97 -5.48 24.93
C ILE A 224 -12.15 -4.62 25.40
N VAL A 225 -12.71 -3.86 24.47
CA VAL A 225 -13.82 -2.94 24.72
C VAL A 225 -15.14 -3.59 24.31
N GLU A 226 -16.05 -3.69 25.28
CA GLU A 226 -17.40 -4.22 25.04
C GLU A 226 -18.26 -3.22 24.25
N ASN A 227 -19.26 -3.76 23.53
CA ASN A 227 -20.28 -2.93 22.92
C ASN A 227 -21.18 -2.34 24.02
N PHE A 228 -21.44 -1.04 23.99
CA PHE A 228 -22.29 -0.34 24.96
C PHE A 228 -23.67 -0.98 25.18
N ARG A 229 -24.25 -1.62 24.15
CA ARG A 229 -25.53 -2.31 24.24
C ARG A 229 -25.49 -3.60 25.06
N VAL A 230 -24.29 -4.18 25.25
CA VAL A 230 -24.10 -5.42 26.02
C VAL A 230 -23.91 -5.07 27.49
N ASP A 231 -22.98 -4.16 27.77
CA ASP A 231 -22.68 -3.66 29.12
C ASP A 231 -22.16 -2.21 29.02
N SER A 232 -22.98 -1.25 29.39
CA SER A 232 -22.67 0.17 29.21
C SER A 232 -21.57 0.66 30.17
N ILE A 233 -21.59 0.22 31.43
CA ILE A 233 -20.61 0.63 32.44
C ILE A 233 -19.24 0.07 32.10
N LYS A 234 -19.19 -1.22 31.80
CA LYS A 234 -17.96 -1.90 31.40
C LYS A 234 -17.37 -1.30 30.13
N ALA A 235 -18.21 -1.04 29.11
CA ALA A 235 -17.79 -0.42 27.85
C ALA A 235 -17.16 0.96 28.06
N ILE A 236 -17.77 1.82 28.89
CA ILE A 236 -17.22 3.16 29.21
C ILE A 236 -15.86 3.02 29.92
N ASN A 237 -15.76 2.19 30.96
CA ASN A 237 -14.52 2.02 31.73
C ASN A 237 -13.39 1.43 30.86
N GLN A 238 -13.69 0.46 30.02
CA GLN A 238 -12.73 -0.11 29.09
C GLN A 238 -12.32 0.89 28.01
N SER A 239 -13.25 1.68 27.47
CA SER A 239 -12.94 2.68 26.47
C SER A 239 -12.05 3.81 27.00
N LYS A 240 -12.23 4.24 28.26
CA LYS A 240 -11.31 5.17 28.92
C LYS A 240 -9.89 4.62 28.97
N LYS A 241 -9.72 3.36 29.41
CA LYS A 241 -8.41 2.68 29.43
C LYS A 241 -7.79 2.58 28.04
N ALA A 242 -8.59 2.24 27.03
CA ALA A 242 -8.14 2.18 25.63
C ALA A 242 -7.70 3.56 25.12
N LEU A 243 -8.47 4.62 25.41
CA LEU A 243 -8.11 5.98 25.00
C LEU A 243 -6.80 6.47 25.67
N VAL A 244 -6.53 6.08 26.90
CA VAL A 244 -5.22 6.33 27.56
C VAL A 244 -4.11 5.57 26.84
N LEU A 245 -4.30 4.28 26.54
CA LEU A 245 -3.33 3.45 25.82
C LEU A 245 -2.99 4.06 24.45
N HIS A 246 -3.98 4.61 23.76
CA HIS A 246 -3.84 5.28 22.47
C HIS A 246 -3.44 6.76 22.56
N LYS A 247 -3.17 7.28 23.76
CA LYS A 247 -2.75 8.69 24.01
C LYS A 247 -3.78 9.74 23.57
N TYR A 248 -5.06 9.41 23.64
CA TYR A 248 -6.16 10.37 23.49
C TYR A 248 -6.58 10.99 24.85
N LEU A 249 -6.25 10.34 25.93
CA LEU A 249 -6.39 10.81 27.31
C LEU A 249 -5.07 10.61 28.07
N ASP A 250 -4.74 11.53 28.95
CA ASP A 250 -3.55 11.41 29.80
C ASP A 250 -3.82 10.51 31.03
N THR A 251 -5.05 10.55 31.55
CA THR A 251 -5.50 9.77 32.71
C THR A 251 -6.93 9.28 32.54
N ILE A 252 -7.33 8.28 33.35
CA ILE A 252 -8.67 7.66 33.31
C ILE A 252 -9.74 8.56 33.97
N ILE A 253 -9.35 9.56 34.75
CA ILE A 253 -10.20 10.21 35.77
C ILE A 253 -11.03 11.38 35.23
N ASN A 254 -10.71 11.93 34.08
CA ASN A 254 -11.37 13.17 33.61
C ASN A 254 -12.58 12.91 32.71
N ASP A 255 -13.78 12.82 33.30
CA ASP A 255 -15.03 12.60 32.56
C ASP A 255 -15.39 13.74 31.62
N SER A 256 -14.97 14.99 31.90
CA SER A 256 -15.24 16.13 31.04
C SER A 256 -14.49 16.05 29.69
N LEU A 257 -13.31 15.46 29.65
CA LEU A 257 -12.50 15.28 28.45
C LEU A 257 -12.83 14.00 27.68
N TYR A 258 -13.42 13.02 28.35
CA TYR A 258 -13.67 11.69 27.79
C TYR A 258 -14.47 11.72 26.48
N LEU A 259 -15.60 12.43 26.47
CA LEU A 259 -16.47 12.49 25.29
C LEU A 259 -15.77 13.14 24.09
N GLY A 260 -14.98 14.18 24.35
CA GLY A 260 -14.15 14.84 23.32
C GLY A 260 -13.09 13.91 22.75
N ALA A 261 -12.37 13.19 23.62
CA ALA A 261 -11.37 12.20 23.23
C ALA A 261 -11.97 11.05 22.43
N LEU A 262 -13.13 10.52 22.86
CA LEU A 262 -13.83 9.45 22.15
C LEU A 262 -14.30 9.91 20.75
N LYS A 263 -14.87 11.11 20.62
CA LYS A 263 -15.27 11.67 19.33
C LYS A 263 -14.06 11.92 18.41
N LYS A 264 -12.96 12.41 18.97
CA LYS A 264 -11.70 12.57 18.22
C LYS A 264 -11.18 11.23 17.72
N PHE A 265 -11.13 10.22 18.60
CA PHE A 265 -10.77 8.85 18.23
C PHE A 265 -11.67 8.32 17.10
N GLN A 266 -12.99 8.43 17.24
CA GLN A 266 -13.94 8.00 16.22
C GLN A 266 -13.67 8.66 14.88
N LEU A 267 -13.44 9.98 14.86
CA LEU A 267 -13.15 10.72 13.63
C LEU A 267 -11.88 10.23 12.94
N GLU A 268 -10.81 10.03 13.70
CA GLU A 268 -9.51 9.57 13.18
C GLU A 268 -9.53 8.10 12.76
N HIS A 269 -10.56 7.35 13.17
CA HIS A 269 -10.78 5.95 12.77
C HIS A 269 -11.91 5.78 11.76
N GLY A 270 -12.28 6.85 11.04
CA GLY A 270 -13.30 6.80 9.98
C GLY A 270 -14.70 6.42 10.49
N LEU A 271 -14.93 6.58 11.78
CA LEU A 271 -16.20 6.29 12.45
C LEU A 271 -17.04 7.56 12.59
N LYS A 272 -18.33 7.39 12.85
CA LYS A 272 -19.21 8.51 13.17
C LYS A 272 -18.82 9.08 14.52
N PRO A 273 -18.50 10.40 14.64
CA PRO A 273 -18.06 11.01 15.89
C PRO A 273 -19.24 11.37 16.79
N ASP A 274 -20.08 10.40 17.15
CA ASP A 274 -21.29 10.58 17.98
C ASP A 274 -21.04 10.36 19.48
N GLY A 275 -19.87 9.85 19.84
CA GLY A 275 -19.52 9.53 21.23
C GLY A 275 -20.16 8.24 21.74
N LEU A 276 -20.72 7.39 20.87
CA LEU A 276 -21.32 6.12 21.24
C LEU A 276 -20.36 4.96 20.98
N ILE A 277 -20.21 4.05 21.94
CA ILE A 277 -19.39 2.85 21.79
C ILE A 277 -20.19 1.75 21.11
N GLY A 278 -20.45 1.94 19.80
CA GLY A 278 -21.04 0.90 18.96
C GLY A 278 -20.04 -0.20 18.66
N LYS A 279 -20.49 -1.25 17.94
CA LYS A 279 -19.64 -2.40 17.58
C LYS A 279 -18.33 -1.99 16.91
N ASN A 280 -18.38 -1.06 15.95
CA ASN A 280 -17.19 -0.65 15.20
C ASN A 280 -16.23 0.19 16.06
N THR A 281 -16.75 1.06 16.92
CA THR A 281 -15.97 1.84 17.89
C THR A 281 -15.28 0.91 18.90
N ALA A 282 -16.03 -0.06 19.42
CA ALA A 282 -15.47 -1.06 20.34
C ALA A 282 -14.33 -1.88 19.69
N MET A 283 -14.53 -2.34 18.45
CA MET A 283 -13.50 -3.06 17.71
C MET A 283 -12.23 -2.20 17.48
N ALA A 284 -12.40 -0.95 17.08
CA ALA A 284 -11.27 -0.04 16.87
C ALA A 284 -10.52 0.23 18.18
N LEU A 285 -11.22 0.55 19.27
CA LEU A 285 -10.61 0.76 20.58
C LEU A 285 -9.88 -0.48 21.12
N SER A 286 -10.29 -1.68 20.70
CA SER A 286 -9.69 -2.94 21.15
C SER A 286 -8.39 -3.31 20.43
N MET A 287 -8.01 -2.60 19.36
CA MET A 287 -6.73 -2.80 18.70
C MET A 287 -5.60 -2.22 19.56
N SER A 288 -4.45 -2.89 19.60
CA SER A 288 -3.26 -2.35 20.25
C SER A 288 -2.58 -1.27 19.39
N PRO A 289 -1.75 -0.38 19.98
CA PRO A 289 -0.92 0.54 19.21
C PRO A 289 -0.03 -0.15 18.18
N TYR A 290 0.47 -1.35 18.49
CA TYR A 290 1.27 -2.13 17.55
C TYR A 290 0.45 -2.64 16.35
N GLU A 291 -0.80 -3.06 16.55
CA GLU A 291 -1.70 -3.46 15.45
C GLU A 291 -2.01 -2.29 14.51
N TYR A 292 -2.10 -1.06 15.02
CA TYR A 292 -2.21 0.14 14.17
C TYR A 292 -0.94 0.39 13.36
N TYR A 293 0.25 0.23 13.96
CA TYR A 293 1.51 0.26 13.20
C TYR A 293 1.52 -0.80 12.09
N GLN A 294 1.11 -2.02 12.39
CA GLN A 294 1.01 -3.08 11.40
C GLN A 294 0.01 -2.74 10.28
N THR A 295 -1.12 -2.11 10.62
CA THR A 295 -2.10 -1.63 9.63
C THR A 295 -1.49 -0.57 8.71
N LEU A 296 -0.74 0.40 9.23
CA LEU A 296 -0.03 1.38 8.42
C LEU A 296 0.99 0.72 7.49
N SER A 297 1.78 -0.20 8.02
CA SER A 297 2.78 -0.98 7.27
C SER A 297 2.14 -1.79 6.15
N ALA A 298 1.00 -2.45 6.41
CA ALA A 298 0.23 -3.21 5.44
C ALA A 298 -0.30 -2.33 4.30
N ASN A 299 -0.69 -1.09 4.60
CA ASN A 299 -1.16 -0.15 3.57
C ASN A 299 -0.01 0.41 2.73
N LEU A 300 1.17 0.66 3.31
CA LEU A 300 2.36 1.00 2.54
C LEU A 300 2.77 -0.16 1.62
N GLU A 301 2.71 -1.40 2.12
CA GLU A 301 2.97 -2.60 1.31
C GLU A 301 2.01 -2.69 0.12
N ARG A 302 0.70 -2.46 0.32
CA ARG A 302 -0.28 -2.44 -0.77
C ARG A 302 0.01 -1.38 -1.83
N TRP A 303 0.48 -0.20 -1.44
CA TRP A 303 0.86 0.85 -2.39
C TRP A 303 2.02 0.43 -3.28
N ARG A 304 2.96 -0.36 -2.77
CA ARG A 304 4.09 -0.89 -3.55
C ARG A 304 3.66 -1.84 -4.66
N TRP A 305 2.50 -2.48 -4.52
CA TRP A 305 1.96 -3.41 -5.53
C TRP A 305 1.27 -2.70 -6.70
N LYS A 306 0.92 -1.44 -6.52
CA LYS A 306 0.11 -0.71 -7.51
C LYS A 306 1.01 -0.07 -8.57
N ASP A 307 0.48 -0.04 -9.80
CA ASP A 307 1.07 0.77 -10.86
C ASP A 307 0.86 2.26 -10.60
N LYS A 308 1.58 3.08 -11.36
CA LYS A 308 1.35 4.52 -11.37
C LYS A 308 -0.10 4.80 -11.81
N LEU A 309 -0.80 5.65 -11.06
CA LEU A 309 -2.14 6.09 -11.41
C LEU A 309 -2.09 7.14 -12.54
N HIS A 310 -3.17 7.25 -13.29
CA HIS A 310 -3.35 8.28 -14.30
C HIS A 310 -3.49 9.67 -13.66
N SER A 311 -3.44 10.73 -14.45
CA SER A 311 -3.67 12.11 -13.98
C SER A 311 -5.15 12.39 -13.69
N GLU A 312 -6.04 11.65 -14.35
CA GLU A 312 -7.48 11.71 -14.19
C GLU A 312 -8.04 10.30 -14.03
N PHE A 313 -8.79 10.05 -12.96
CA PHE A 313 -9.30 8.71 -12.63
C PHE A 313 -10.40 8.75 -11.57
N ILE A 314 -11.18 7.69 -11.52
CA ILE A 314 -12.07 7.36 -10.42
C ILE A 314 -11.36 6.43 -9.44
N PHE A 315 -11.35 6.78 -8.18
CA PHE A 315 -10.78 6.00 -7.10
C PHE A 315 -11.87 5.55 -6.13
N VAL A 316 -12.02 4.25 -5.96
CA VAL A 316 -12.93 3.64 -4.99
C VAL A 316 -12.09 2.99 -3.91
N ASN A 317 -12.15 3.53 -2.68
CA ASN A 317 -11.59 2.87 -1.52
C ASN A 317 -12.69 2.04 -0.84
N ILE A 318 -12.59 0.72 -0.97
CA ILE A 318 -13.61 -0.23 -0.51
C ILE A 318 -13.85 -0.15 1.01
N PRO A 319 -12.82 -0.21 1.90
CA PRO A 319 -13.00 -0.07 3.34
C PRO A 319 -13.51 1.31 3.79
N ALA A 320 -13.13 2.36 3.09
CA ALA A 320 -13.58 3.72 3.37
C ALA A 320 -15.05 3.95 2.97
N PHE A 321 -15.63 3.06 2.17
CA PHE A 321 -16.93 3.24 1.56
C PHE A 321 -17.06 4.55 0.78
N GLN A 322 -15.99 4.91 0.05
CA GLN A 322 -15.87 6.20 -0.62
C GLN A 322 -15.40 6.04 -2.06
N LEU A 323 -15.99 6.88 -2.92
CA LEU A 323 -15.57 7.11 -4.29
C LEU A 323 -15.10 8.55 -4.41
N GLU A 324 -13.96 8.76 -5.04
CA GLU A 324 -13.39 10.05 -5.37
C GLU A 324 -13.04 10.09 -6.85
N VAL A 325 -13.25 11.25 -7.47
CA VAL A 325 -12.79 11.52 -8.83
C VAL A 325 -11.63 12.50 -8.76
N TYR A 326 -10.50 12.09 -9.30
CA TYR A 326 -9.29 12.90 -9.33
C TYR A 326 -9.03 13.45 -10.74
N GLU A 327 -8.67 14.72 -10.80
CA GLU A 327 -8.12 15.38 -11.99
C GLU A 327 -6.85 16.14 -11.57
N LYS A 328 -5.69 15.78 -12.16
CA LYS A 328 -4.38 16.39 -11.89
C LYS A 328 -4.05 16.49 -10.37
N GLY A 329 -4.48 15.46 -9.62
CA GLY A 329 -4.24 15.37 -8.18
C GLY A 329 -5.21 16.16 -7.30
N ILE A 330 -6.25 16.76 -7.88
CA ILE A 330 -7.34 17.49 -7.19
C ILE A 330 -8.59 16.62 -7.20
N ILE A 331 -9.30 16.54 -6.07
CA ILE A 331 -10.59 15.84 -5.98
C ILE A 331 -11.68 16.73 -6.54
N LYS A 332 -12.34 16.28 -7.60
CA LYS A 332 -13.47 16.97 -8.26
C LYS A 332 -14.83 16.52 -7.76
N LEU A 333 -14.94 15.26 -7.38
CA LEU A 333 -16.18 14.70 -6.85
C LEU A 333 -15.85 13.72 -5.72
N LYS A 334 -16.63 13.79 -4.64
CA LYS A 334 -16.59 12.85 -3.53
C LYS A 334 -17.99 12.29 -3.29
N SER A 335 -18.12 10.97 -3.22
CA SER A 335 -19.39 10.28 -3.07
C SER A 335 -19.28 9.11 -2.09
N LYS A 336 -20.29 8.92 -1.26
CA LYS A 336 -20.45 7.69 -0.51
C LYS A 336 -20.80 6.55 -1.46
N ILE A 337 -20.37 5.34 -1.08
CA ILE A 337 -20.70 4.11 -1.82
C ILE A 337 -21.18 3.01 -0.89
N VAL A 338 -21.87 2.04 -1.49
CA VAL A 338 -22.22 0.75 -0.87
C VAL A 338 -21.49 -0.35 -1.64
N VAL A 339 -20.70 -1.15 -0.94
CA VAL A 339 -19.91 -2.24 -1.50
C VAL A 339 -20.48 -3.62 -1.13
N GLY A 340 -19.88 -4.68 -1.63
CA GLY A 340 -20.27 -6.05 -1.33
C GLY A 340 -20.18 -6.42 0.15
N LYS A 341 -21.12 -7.22 0.62
CA LYS A 341 -21.03 -7.85 1.95
C LYS A 341 -19.90 -8.88 2.01
N LYS A 342 -19.41 -9.23 3.20
CA LYS A 342 -18.29 -10.17 3.40
C LYS A 342 -18.43 -11.50 2.62
N LYS A 343 -19.66 -12.00 2.44
CA LYS A 343 -19.96 -13.22 1.66
C LYS A 343 -19.87 -12.99 0.14
N ASN A 344 -20.07 -11.77 -0.34
CA ASN A 344 -20.05 -11.38 -1.76
C ASN A 344 -19.19 -10.12 -1.89
N GLN A 345 -17.89 -10.26 -1.71
CA GLN A 345 -16.96 -9.14 -1.65
C GLN A 345 -16.89 -8.37 -2.97
N THR A 346 -16.71 -7.06 -2.91
CA THR A 346 -16.25 -6.27 -4.05
C THR A 346 -14.76 -6.55 -4.24
N PRO A 347 -14.33 -7.11 -5.39
CA PRO A 347 -12.92 -7.36 -5.65
C PRO A 347 -12.16 -6.07 -5.94
N GLU A 348 -10.85 -6.08 -5.77
CA GLU A 348 -10.02 -5.03 -6.33
C GLU A 348 -10.01 -5.13 -7.86
N ILE A 349 -10.18 -3.99 -8.54
CA ILE A 349 -10.25 -3.90 -10.00
C ILE A 349 -9.47 -2.67 -10.48
N LYS A 350 -8.74 -2.84 -11.57
CA LYS A 350 -8.12 -1.76 -12.35
C LYS A 350 -8.62 -1.90 -13.79
N ASP A 351 -9.40 -0.93 -14.24
CA ASP A 351 -9.94 -0.89 -15.59
C ASP A 351 -10.30 0.55 -15.99
N SER A 352 -11.13 0.75 -17.02
CA SER A 352 -11.60 2.06 -17.46
C SER A 352 -13.08 2.01 -17.84
N ILE A 353 -13.85 3.02 -17.43
CA ILE A 353 -15.25 3.15 -17.80
C ILE A 353 -15.33 3.39 -19.32
N GLN A 354 -16.18 2.60 -19.99
CA GLN A 354 -16.39 2.64 -21.42
C GLN A 354 -17.77 3.15 -21.81
N TYR A 355 -18.76 2.90 -20.95
CA TYR A 355 -20.16 3.25 -21.23
C TYR A 355 -20.85 3.76 -19.98
N ILE A 356 -21.75 4.73 -20.18
CA ILE A 356 -22.80 5.08 -19.24
C ILE A 356 -24.12 4.53 -19.83
N ILE A 357 -24.85 3.74 -19.05
CA ILE A 357 -26.17 3.27 -19.43
C ILE A 357 -27.21 4.11 -18.69
N ALA A 358 -27.96 4.92 -19.41
CA ALA A 358 -29.10 5.67 -18.89
C ALA A 358 -30.35 4.79 -18.92
N TYR A 359 -31.18 4.86 -17.86
CA TYR A 359 -32.40 4.07 -17.67
C TYR A 359 -32.17 2.57 -17.87
N PRO A 360 -31.22 1.96 -17.12
CA PRO A 360 -30.78 0.59 -17.35
C PRO A 360 -31.85 -0.45 -17.02
N TYR A 361 -31.90 -1.51 -17.82
CA TYR A 361 -32.48 -2.77 -17.37
C TYR A 361 -31.47 -3.54 -16.52
N TRP A 362 -31.96 -4.27 -15.52
CA TRP A 362 -31.12 -5.14 -14.72
C TRP A 362 -31.33 -6.61 -15.10
N ASN A 363 -30.43 -7.17 -15.87
CA ASN A 363 -30.37 -8.62 -16.07
C ASN A 363 -29.89 -9.24 -14.77
N VAL A 364 -30.77 -9.95 -14.08
CA VAL A 364 -30.48 -10.51 -12.74
C VAL A 364 -29.55 -11.72 -12.90
N PRO A 365 -28.39 -11.74 -12.24
CA PRO A 365 -27.52 -12.92 -12.27
C PRO A 365 -28.24 -14.17 -11.77
N ARG A 366 -28.00 -15.35 -12.41
CA ARG A 366 -28.68 -16.61 -12.06
C ARG A 366 -28.66 -16.89 -10.57
N LYS A 367 -27.50 -16.70 -9.91
CA LYS A 367 -27.36 -16.90 -8.45
C LYS A 367 -28.35 -16.06 -7.64
N ILE A 368 -28.61 -14.82 -8.02
CA ILE A 368 -29.60 -13.94 -7.37
C ILE A 368 -31.00 -14.34 -7.75
N SER A 369 -31.24 -14.67 -9.05
CA SER A 369 -32.54 -15.14 -9.53
C SER A 369 -33.02 -16.34 -8.73
N VAL A 370 -32.17 -17.33 -8.55
CA VAL A 370 -32.54 -18.59 -7.86
C VAL A 370 -32.57 -18.40 -6.33
N LYS A 371 -31.52 -17.79 -5.74
CA LYS A 371 -31.39 -17.77 -4.27
C LYS A 371 -32.20 -16.65 -3.59
N GLU A 372 -32.69 -15.67 -4.33
CA GLU A 372 -33.41 -14.54 -3.75
C GLU A 372 -34.74 -14.25 -4.43
N ILE A 373 -34.77 -14.15 -5.76
CA ILE A 373 -35.99 -13.76 -6.50
C ILE A 373 -36.98 -14.93 -6.50
N LEU A 374 -36.55 -16.14 -6.86
CA LEU A 374 -37.38 -17.33 -6.87
C LEU A 374 -37.98 -17.62 -5.50
N VAL A 375 -37.19 -17.49 -4.42
CA VAL A 375 -37.68 -17.68 -3.04
C VAL A 375 -38.81 -16.71 -2.69
N LYS A 376 -38.74 -15.47 -3.19
CA LYS A 376 -39.78 -14.46 -3.00
C LYS A 376 -41.01 -14.72 -3.88
N ALA A 377 -40.81 -15.14 -5.13
CA ALA A 377 -41.87 -15.48 -6.06
C ALA A 377 -42.69 -16.67 -5.60
N ARG A 378 -42.06 -17.67 -4.94
CA ARG A 378 -42.75 -18.80 -4.31
C ARG A 378 -43.66 -18.36 -3.17
N LYS A 379 -43.20 -17.41 -2.33
CA LYS A 379 -43.99 -16.91 -1.20
C LYS A 379 -45.14 -16.01 -1.64
N ASP A 380 -44.97 -15.34 -2.77
CA ASP A 380 -45.86 -14.34 -3.28
C ASP A 380 -45.70 -14.22 -4.82
N SER A 381 -46.61 -14.87 -5.55
CA SER A 381 -46.57 -14.89 -7.01
C SER A 381 -46.64 -13.51 -7.65
N SER A 382 -47.24 -12.53 -6.97
CA SER A 382 -47.34 -11.15 -7.46
C SER A 382 -46.04 -10.37 -7.29
N TYR A 383 -45.04 -10.89 -6.56
CA TYR A 383 -43.78 -10.22 -6.26
C TYR A 383 -43.04 -9.75 -7.53
N LEU A 384 -43.00 -10.59 -8.56
CA LEU A 384 -42.32 -10.27 -9.82
C LEU A 384 -43.00 -9.08 -10.52
N LYS A 385 -44.31 -9.07 -10.64
CA LYS A 385 -45.06 -7.98 -11.26
C LYS A 385 -44.94 -6.68 -10.49
N ARG A 386 -45.12 -6.68 -9.15
CA ARG A 386 -45.01 -5.49 -8.30
C ARG A 386 -43.63 -4.86 -8.35
N ASN A 387 -42.58 -5.64 -8.58
CA ASN A 387 -41.22 -5.13 -8.67
C ASN A 387 -40.72 -4.96 -10.11
N ASN A 388 -41.63 -4.93 -11.09
CA ASN A 388 -41.32 -4.71 -12.50
C ASN A 388 -40.31 -5.70 -13.09
N TYR A 389 -40.37 -6.97 -12.68
CA TYR A 389 -39.59 -8.03 -13.30
C TYR A 389 -40.27 -8.56 -14.55
N GLU A 390 -39.45 -8.96 -15.51
CA GLU A 390 -39.82 -9.77 -16.68
C GLU A 390 -39.15 -11.13 -16.54
N VAL A 391 -39.87 -12.13 -17.01
CA VAL A 391 -39.35 -13.51 -17.14
C VAL A 391 -39.15 -13.78 -18.61
N LEU A 392 -37.96 -14.23 -18.97
CA LEU A 392 -37.57 -14.48 -20.34
C LEU A 392 -37.04 -15.91 -20.50
N THR A 393 -37.24 -16.50 -21.68
CA THR A 393 -36.50 -17.71 -22.08
C THR A 393 -35.02 -17.36 -22.34
N TYR A 394 -34.17 -18.37 -22.51
CA TYR A 394 -32.76 -18.12 -22.96
C TYR A 394 -32.70 -17.54 -24.38
N ARG A 395 -33.74 -17.70 -25.18
CA ARG A 395 -33.90 -17.02 -26.51
C ARG A 395 -34.36 -15.58 -26.35
N LYS A 396 -34.61 -15.11 -25.11
CA LYS A 396 -35.14 -13.77 -24.78
C LYS A 396 -36.60 -13.52 -25.15
N ASP A 397 -37.37 -14.56 -25.39
CA ASP A 397 -38.82 -14.45 -25.55
C ASP A 397 -39.48 -14.18 -24.20
N SER A 398 -40.52 -13.36 -24.20
CA SER A 398 -41.26 -13.04 -22.97
C SER A 398 -42.10 -14.22 -22.50
N VAL A 399 -42.03 -14.53 -21.22
CA VAL A 399 -42.83 -15.57 -20.56
C VAL A 399 -43.90 -14.91 -19.70
N ASN A 400 -45.14 -15.38 -19.79
CA ASN A 400 -46.18 -14.89 -18.90
C ASN A 400 -45.87 -15.36 -17.47
N ILE A 401 -45.68 -14.40 -16.54
CA ILE A 401 -45.31 -14.65 -15.15
C ILE A 401 -46.34 -15.56 -14.46
N ASP A 402 -47.62 -15.42 -14.81
CA ASP A 402 -48.72 -16.16 -14.18
C ASP A 402 -48.82 -17.61 -14.68
N SER A 403 -48.26 -17.94 -15.83
CA SER A 403 -48.23 -19.29 -16.37
C SER A 403 -47.13 -20.17 -15.78
N VAL A 404 -46.24 -19.63 -14.96
CA VAL A 404 -45.13 -20.36 -14.36
C VAL A 404 -45.52 -20.82 -12.96
N ASN A 405 -45.46 -22.15 -12.71
CA ASN A 405 -45.60 -22.67 -11.36
C ASN A 405 -44.31 -22.46 -10.54
N TRP A 406 -44.23 -21.32 -9.89
CA TRP A 406 -43.04 -20.92 -9.10
C TRP A 406 -42.74 -21.87 -7.96
N ASN A 407 -43.76 -22.60 -7.41
CA ASN A 407 -43.57 -23.51 -6.29
C ASN A 407 -42.78 -24.76 -6.69
N GLU A 408 -42.91 -25.20 -7.91
CA GLU A 408 -42.19 -26.37 -8.45
C GLU A 408 -40.79 -26.05 -8.95
N MET A 409 -40.44 -24.74 -9.11
CA MET A 409 -39.13 -24.35 -9.57
C MET A 409 -38.08 -24.50 -8.48
N ASN A 410 -36.91 -25.02 -8.81
CA ASN A 410 -35.73 -25.12 -7.92
C ASN A 410 -34.45 -24.72 -8.67
N GLU A 411 -33.28 -24.87 -8.04
CA GLU A 411 -32.01 -24.49 -8.65
C GLU A 411 -31.71 -25.27 -9.94
N ASP A 412 -32.13 -26.52 -10.02
CA ASP A 412 -31.83 -27.44 -11.13
C ASP A 412 -32.75 -27.20 -12.34
N ASN A 413 -34.06 -26.98 -12.11
CA ASN A 413 -35.03 -26.80 -13.18
C ASN A 413 -35.37 -25.34 -13.52
N PHE A 414 -34.70 -24.37 -12.90
CA PHE A 414 -34.91 -22.93 -13.20
C PHE A 414 -34.27 -22.54 -14.52
N ASN A 415 -35.06 -22.60 -15.60
CA ASN A 415 -34.61 -22.33 -16.99
C ASN A 415 -35.03 -20.98 -17.54
N TYR A 416 -35.12 -19.96 -16.69
CA TYR A 416 -35.52 -18.62 -17.06
C TYR A 416 -34.42 -17.60 -16.80
N LEU A 417 -34.46 -16.50 -17.58
CA LEU A 417 -33.74 -15.27 -17.30
C LEU A 417 -34.70 -14.29 -16.61
N ILE A 418 -34.28 -13.72 -15.51
CA ILE A 418 -35.02 -12.64 -14.84
C ILE A 418 -34.39 -11.31 -15.22
N ARG A 419 -35.22 -10.36 -15.67
CA ARG A 419 -34.80 -9.01 -15.98
C ARG A 419 -35.72 -8.00 -15.29
N GLN A 420 -35.14 -7.02 -14.58
CA GLN A 420 -35.93 -5.92 -14.01
C GLN A 420 -35.95 -4.74 -14.98
N LYS A 421 -37.16 -4.21 -15.27
CA LYS A 421 -37.35 -3.04 -16.12
C LYS A 421 -36.73 -1.80 -15.51
N GLY A 422 -36.30 -0.85 -16.35
CA GLY A 422 -35.83 0.44 -15.90
C GLY A 422 -36.89 1.24 -15.12
N GLY A 423 -36.47 2.16 -14.29
CA GLY A 423 -37.34 3.03 -13.52
C GLY A 423 -36.95 3.21 -12.07
N ALA A 424 -37.77 3.94 -11.32
CA ALA A 424 -37.49 4.35 -9.94
C ALA A 424 -37.31 3.16 -8.97
N SER A 425 -37.93 2.01 -9.24
CA SER A 425 -37.80 0.80 -8.44
C SER A 425 -36.67 -0.13 -8.87
N ASN A 426 -36.00 0.17 -10.01
CA ASN A 426 -34.91 -0.67 -10.52
C ASN A 426 -33.73 -0.69 -9.55
N ALA A 427 -33.21 -1.86 -9.23
CA ALA A 427 -32.10 -2.02 -8.29
C ALA A 427 -30.84 -1.26 -8.71
N LEU A 428 -30.66 -0.99 -10.02
CA LEU A 428 -29.53 -0.23 -10.57
C LEU A 428 -29.77 1.29 -10.64
N GLY A 429 -30.98 1.77 -10.18
CA GLY A 429 -31.36 3.17 -10.29
C GLY A 429 -31.45 3.66 -11.74
N PHE A 430 -31.07 4.90 -11.98
CA PHE A 430 -31.22 5.56 -13.27
C PHE A 430 -29.99 5.51 -14.18
N VAL A 431 -28.82 5.20 -13.63
CA VAL A 431 -27.56 5.14 -14.40
C VAL A 431 -26.65 4.01 -13.91
N LYS A 432 -25.87 3.48 -14.87
CA LYS A 432 -24.92 2.41 -14.62
C LYS A 432 -23.66 2.68 -15.45
N PHE A 433 -22.49 2.47 -14.85
CA PHE A 433 -21.18 2.72 -15.45
C PHE A 433 -20.48 1.40 -15.69
N ILE A 434 -20.16 1.12 -16.95
CA ILE A 434 -19.61 -0.16 -17.40
C ILE A 434 -18.12 -0.05 -17.67
N PHE A 435 -17.37 -0.95 -17.07
CA PHE A 435 -15.97 -1.22 -17.34
C PHE A 435 -15.74 -2.73 -17.43
N PRO A 436 -14.90 -3.22 -18.36
CA PRO A 436 -14.65 -4.64 -18.54
C PRO A 436 -13.97 -5.24 -17.30
N ASN A 437 -14.47 -6.37 -16.84
CA ASN A 437 -13.80 -7.15 -15.81
C ASN A 437 -14.41 -8.55 -15.72
N LYS A 438 -13.60 -9.54 -15.31
CA LYS A 438 -14.02 -10.95 -15.19
C LYS A 438 -15.06 -11.22 -14.08
N TYR A 439 -15.29 -10.25 -13.20
CA TYR A 439 -16.20 -10.38 -12.06
C TYR A 439 -17.59 -9.84 -12.34
N ALA A 440 -17.84 -9.26 -13.52
CA ALA A 440 -19.08 -8.57 -13.89
C ALA A 440 -19.50 -7.47 -12.89
N ILE A 441 -18.52 -6.78 -12.31
CA ILE A 441 -18.72 -5.65 -11.40
C ILE A 441 -18.88 -4.35 -12.19
N TYR A 442 -19.76 -3.49 -11.72
CA TYR A 442 -19.99 -2.15 -12.27
C TYR A 442 -20.35 -1.16 -11.14
N LEU A 443 -20.23 0.14 -11.43
CA LEU A 443 -20.77 1.19 -10.57
C LEU A 443 -22.20 1.49 -11.03
N HIS A 444 -23.10 1.82 -10.10
CA HIS A 444 -24.49 2.13 -10.45
C HIS A 444 -25.20 2.99 -9.41
N ASP A 445 -26.25 3.62 -9.82
CA ASP A 445 -27.23 4.28 -8.96
C ASP A 445 -28.06 3.25 -8.15
N THR A 446 -28.94 3.70 -7.28
CA THR A 446 -29.81 2.80 -6.48
C THR A 446 -31.01 3.56 -5.93
N PRO A 447 -32.21 2.94 -5.87
CA PRO A 447 -33.34 3.49 -5.13
C PRO A 447 -33.16 3.40 -3.60
N SER A 448 -32.30 2.52 -3.15
CA SER A 448 -32.10 2.24 -1.70
C SER A 448 -31.12 3.24 -1.07
N LYS A 449 -31.44 4.54 -1.15
CA LYS A 449 -30.60 5.63 -0.67
C LYS A 449 -30.30 5.59 0.82
N ARG A 450 -31.18 4.97 1.64
CA ARG A 450 -31.01 4.84 3.10
C ARG A 450 -29.68 4.20 3.52
N TYR A 451 -29.11 3.31 2.70
CA TYR A 451 -27.84 2.64 3.02
C TYR A 451 -26.65 3.59 3.07
N PHE A 452 -26.71 4.75 2.40
CA PHE A 452 -25.64 5.76 2.46
C PHE A 452 -25.55 6.47 3.82
N ASN A 453 -26.60 6.37 4.66
CA ASN A 453 -26.63 6.93 6.01
C ASN A 453 -26.03 5.99 7.06
N TYR A 454 -25.73 4.75 6.69
CA TYR A 454 -25.13 3.80 7.61
C TYR A 454 -23.61 4.01 7.65
N GLU A 455 -23.03 3.75 8.80
CA GLU A 455 -21.58 3.78 9.01
C GLU A 455 -20.91 2.65 8.20
N SER A 456 -21.33 1.41 8.41
CA SER A 456 -20.91 0.29 7.58
C SER A 456 -21.82 0.17 6.36
N ARG A 457 -21.22 0.18 5.18
CA ARG A 457 -21.95 0.15 3.90
C ARG A 457 -21.61 -1.09 3.04
N ALA A 458 -21.38 -2.22 3.69
CA ALA A 458 -21.09 -3.50 3.04
C ALA A 458 -22.37 -4.34 2.88
N TYR A 459 -23.25 -3.98 1.93
CA TYR A 459 -24.57 -4.60 1.76
C TYR A 459 -24.85 -5.15 0.36
N SER A 460 -24.06 -4.80 -0.67
CA SER A 460 -24.32 -5.24 -2.04
C SER A 460 -23.90 -6.70 -2.29
N HIS A 461 -24.14 -7.17 -3.51
CA HIS A 461 -23.69 -8.48 -4.00
C HIS A 461 -22.34 -8.42 -4.74
N GLY A 462 -21.59 -7.32 -4.54
CA GLY A 462 -20.30 -7.10 -5.15
C GLY A 462 -20.23 -5.81 -5.97
N CYS A 463 -21.27 -5.47 -6.72
CA CYS A 463 -21.34 -4.19 -7.45
C CYS A 463 -21.36 -3.00 -6.50
N VAL A 464 -20.90 -1.84 -6.96
CA VAL A 464 -20.73 -0.64 -6.15
C VAL A 464 -21.88 0.34 -6.42
N ARG A 465 -22.72 0.60 -5.39
CA ARG A 465 -23.76 1.61 -5.45
C ARG A 465 -23.15 2.96 -5.16
N VAL A 466 -23.47 3.97 -5.95
CA VAL A 466 -22.93 5.33 -5.85
C VAL A 466 -24.05 6.29 -5.44
N GLU A 467 -23.82 7.06 -4.36
CA GLU A 467 -24.79 8.02 -3.85
C GLU A 467 -25.05 9.15 -4.87
N LYS A 468 -23.96 9.75 -5.39
CA LYS A 468 -23.98 10.86 -6.33
C LYS A 468 -23.81 10.38 -7.77
N ALA A 469 -24.55 9.34 -8.18
CA ALA A 469 -24.38 8.72 -9.50
C ALA A 469 -24.69 9.67 -10.68
N MET A 470 -25.67 10.57 -10.52
CA MET A 470 -26.00 11.55 -11.54
C MET A 470 -24.90 12.60 -11.71
N GLN A 471 -24.33 13.11 -10.60
CA GLN A 471 -23.18 14.03 -10.64
C GLN A 471 -21.93 13.36 -11.21
N LEU A 472 -21.74 12.06 -10.92
CA LEU A 472 -20.66 11.28 -11.53
C LEU A 472 -20.87 11.17 -13.06
N SER A 473 -22.12 10.98 -13.51
CA SER A 473 -22.44 10.95 -14.95
C SER A 473 -22.11 12.28 -15.62
N ASP A 474 -22.47 13.38 -14.97
CA ASP A 474 -22.23 14.74 -15.45
C ASP A 474 -20.73 14.97 -15.64
N TYR A 475 -19.95 14.76 -14.57
CA TYR A 475 -18.49 14.88 -14.63
C TYR A 475 -17.87 14.05 -15.77
N ILE A 476 -18.27 12.78 -15.89
CA ILE A 476 -17.69 11.89 -16.91
C ILE A 476 -18.02 12.39 -18.33
N LEU A 477 -19.26 12.86 -18.57
CA LEU A 477 -19.68 13.34 -19.88
C LEU A 477 -18.98 14.65 -20.25
N GLU A 478 -18.81 15.57 -19.30
CA GLU A 478 -18.06 16.81 -19.49
C GLU A 478 -16.57 16.53 -19.78
N ALA A 479 -15.91 15.71 -18.98
CA ALA A 479 -14.51 15.33 -19.17
C ALA A 479 -14.26 14.62 -20.51
N ASP A 480 -15.20 13.77 -20.94
CA ASP A 480 -15.18 13.09 -22.25
C ASP A 480 -15.50 14.02 -23.42
N LYS A 481 -15.97 15.26 -23.17
CA LYS A 481 -16.56 16.15 -24.20
C LYS A 481 -17.56 15.40 -25.08
N ASN A 482 -18.44 14.64 -24.41
CA ASN A 482 -19.42 13.80 -25.07
C ASN A 482 -20.50 14.68 -25.74
N LYS A 483 -21.11 14.16 -26.80
CA LYS A 483 -22.30 14.83 -27.42
C LYS A 483 -23.56 14.76 -26.54
N HIS A 484 -23.58 13.83 -25.59
CA HIS A 484 -24.63 13.72 -24.57
C HIS A 484 -24.21 14.46 -23.31
N THR A 485 -25.18 15.11 -22.67
CA THR A 485 -25.05 15.84 -21.41
C THR A 485 -25.92 15.18 -20.33
N LEU A 486 -25.87 15.68 -19.10
CA LEU A 486 -26.78 15.24 -18.04
C LEU A 486 -28.26 15.41 -18.46
N ASP A 487 -28.61 16.49 -19.17
CA ASP A 487 -29.97 16.69 -19.70
C ASP A 487 -30.36 15.59 -20.69
N SER A 488 -29.43 15.10 -21.49
CA SER A 488 -29.67 13.95 -22.35
C SER A 488 -30.06 12.71 -21.55
N ILE A 489 -29.39 12.46 -20.43
CA ILE A 489 -29.73 11.36 -19.50
C ILE A 489 -31.15 11.54 -18.96
N TYR A 490 -31.51 12.74 -18.47
CA TYR A 490 -32.88 13.04 -18.01
C TYR A 490 -33.93 12.85 -19.10
N LYS A 491 -33.64 13.23 -20.35
CA LYS A 491 -34.54 12.98 -21.51
C LYS A 491 -34.76 11.47 -21.74
N PHE A 492 -33.72 10.63 -21.65
CA PHE A 492 -33.87 9.16 -21.76
C PHE A 492 -34.69 8.58 -20.60
N ILE A 493 -34.46 9.05 -19.36
CA ILE A 493 -35.24 8.66 -18.20
C ILE A 493 -36.72 9.02 -18.38
N LYS A 494 -37.04 10.26 -18.80
CA LYS A 494 -38.40 10.72 -19.08
C LYS A 494 -39.09 9.89 -20.16
N LYS A 495 -38.35 9.53 -21.22
CA LYS A 495 -38.84 8.66 -22.31
C LYS A 495 -38.91 7.18 -21.91
N ARG A 496 -38.48 6.80 -20.72
CA ARG A 496 -38.39 5.40 -20.23
C ARG A 496 -37.64 4.49 -21.22
N LYS A 497 -36.57 5.00 -21.83
CA LYS A 497 -35.81 4.30 -22.86
C LYS A 497 -34.37 4.10 -22.40
N GLU A 498 -33.96 2.84 -22.38
CA GLU A 498 -32.54 2.51 -22.14
C GLU A 498 -31.66 3.08 -23.26
N LYS A 499 -30.55 3.68 -22.85
CA LYS A 499 -29.56 4.22 -23.77
C LYS A 499 -28.14 3.98 -23.28
N ALA A 500 -27.38 3.24 -24.07
CA ALA A 500 -25.94 3.14 -23.90
C ALA A 500 -25.25 4.37 -24.54
N ILE A 501 -24.50 5.08 -23.73
CA ILE A 501 -23.67 6.23 -24.11
C ILE A 501 -22.21 5.77 -24.05
N LYS A 502 -21.59 5.62 -25.20
CA LYS A 502 -20.19 5.25 -25.36
C LYS A 502 -19.32 6.47 -25.08
N LEU A 503 -18.28 6.32 -24.27
CA LEU A 503 -17.27 7.35 -24.05
C LEU A 503 -16.26 7.35 -25.20
N LYS A 504 -15.80 8.54 -25.60
CA LYS A 504 -14.70 8.73 -26.55
C LYS A 504 -13.37 8.38 -25.89
N ASN A 505 -13.17 8.91 -24.67
CA ASN A 505 -12.01 8.69 -23.83
C ASN A 505 -12.42 7.83 -22.64
N ARG A 506 -11.76 6.69 -22.47
CA ARG A 506 -12.05 5.79 -21.35
C ARG A 506 -11.48 6.39 -20.06
N LEU A 507 -12.33 6.60 -19.06
CA LEU A 507 -11.90 7.12 -17.76
C LEU A 507 -11.41 5.98 -16.87
N PRO A 508 -10.14 5.96 -16.44
CA PRO A 508 -9.60 4.95 -15.55
C PRO A 508 -10.40 4.86 -14.25
N VAL A 509 -10.65 3.63 -13.79
CA VAL A 509 -11.32 3.33 -12.52
C VAL A 509 -10.52 2.31 -11.72
N TYR A 510 -10.24 2.65 -10.47
CA TYR A 510 -9.49 1.83 -9.53
C TYR A 510 -10.38 1.52 -8.33
N LEU A 511 -10.71 0.26 -8.13
CA LEU A 511 -11.34 -0.24 -6.92
C LEU A 511 -10.23 -0.88 -6.08
N TYR A 512 -9.82 -0.23 -5.01
CA TYR A 512 -8.72 -0.67 -4.16
C TYR A 512 -9.16 -0.87 -2.71
N TYR A 513 -8.33 -1.57 -1.95
CA TYR A 513 -8.61 -1.91 -0.57
C TYR A 513 -7.53 -1.33 0.34
N PHE A 514 -7.79 -0.12 0.87
CA PHE A 514 -6.91 0.55 1.82
C PHE A 514 -7.64 0.81 3.14
N THR A 515 -7.08 0.30 4.23
CA THR A 515 -7.61 0.43 5.58
C THR A 515 -6.98 1.60 6.36
N ALA A 516 -6.06 2.30 5.75
CA ALA A 516 -5.54 3.58 6.22
C ALA A 516 -5.29 4.53 5.05
N SER A 517 -5.59 5.81 5.24
CA SER A 517 -5.31 6.88 4.28
C SER A 517 -5.06 8.21 4.99
N VAL A 518 -4.60 9.21 4.26
CA VAL A 518 -4.47 10.58 4.75
C VAL A 518 -5.46 11.46 4.02
N ASP A 519 -6.31 12.18 4.74
CA ASP A 519 -7.34 13.03 4.16
C ASP A 519 -6.79 14.36 3.60
N GLU A 520 -7.70 15.21 3.11
CA GLU A 520 -7.37 16.53 2.55
C GLU A 520 -6.79 17.49 3.59
N ASN A 521 -7.12 17.28 4.88
CA ASN A 521 -6.66 18.08 6.02
C ASN A 521 -5.38 17.50 6.65
N GLU A 522 -4.66 16.63 5.94
CA GLU A 522 -3.46 15.95 6.43
C GLU A 522 -3.70 15.10 7.68
N LYS A 523 -4.93 14.62 7.92
CA LYS A 523 -5.26 13.74 9.04
C LYS A 523 -5.14 12.28 8.62
N LEU A 524 -4.49 11.48 9.44
CA LEU A 524 -4.49 10.02 9.30
C LEU A 524 -5.85 9.48 9.69
N ILE A 525 -6.43 8.64 8.83
CA ILE A 525 -7.72 7.99 9.06
C ILE A 525 -7.55 6.49 8.86
N PHE A 526 -8.04 5.72 9.83
CA PHE A 526 -8.12 4.27 9.76
C PHE A 526 -9.54 3.83 9.40
N TYR A 527 -9.66 2.72 8.66
CA TYR A 527 -10.93 2.11 8.27
C TYR A 527 -10.96 0.65 8.71
N ASN A 528 -12.14 0.16 9.04
CA ASN A 528 -12.32 -1.24 9.41
C ASN A 528 -11.93 -2.21 8.29
N ASP A 529 -11.22 -3.27 8.63
CA ASP A 529 -10.87 -4.37 7.72
C ASP A 529 -12.09 -5.28 7.46
N ILE A 530 -13.04 -4.77 6.68
CA ILE A 530 -14.36 -5.39 6.46
C ILE A 530 -14.32 -6.78 5.84
N TYR A 531 -13.24 -7.13 5.13
CA TYR A 531 -13.05 -8.43 4.48
C TYR A 531 -11.98 -9.30 5.14
N GLY A 532 -11.22 -8.76 6.10
CA GLY A 532 -10.13 -9.46 6.80
C GLY A 532 -8.84 -9.55 5.98
N TYR A 533 -8.61 -8.62 5.05
CA TYR A 533 -7.41 -8.65 4.20
C TYR A 533 -6.15 -8.16 4.93
N ASP A 534 -6.28 -7.22 5.89
CA ASP A 534 -5.14 -6.80 6.73
C ASP A 534 -4.64 -7.97 7.57
N LYS A 535 -5.56 -8.67 8.23
CA LYS A 535 -5.20 -9.83 9.06
C LYS A 535 -4.40 -10.86 8.26
N LYS A 536 -4.83 -11.14 7.01
CA LYS A 536 -4.12 -12.08 6.12
C LYS A 536 -2.75 -11.54 5.71
N LEU A 537 -2.68 -10.26 5.31
CA LEU A 537 -1.45 -9.62 4.86
C LEU A 537 -0.40 -9.57 5.97
N ILE A 538 -0.79 -9.11 7.15
CA ILE A 538 0.09 -9.01 8.32
C ILE A 538 0.63 -10.40 8.70
N ALA A 539 -0.23 -11.43 8.70
CA ALA A 539 0.20 -12.79 8.99
C ALA A 539 1.21 -13.33 7.96
N GLN A 540 1.03 -13.02 6.66
CA GLN A 540 1.98 -13.43 5.63
C GLN A 540 3.32 -12.68 5.75
N ILE A 541 3.29 -11.37 6.02
CA ILE A 541 4.50 -10.58 6.27
C ILE A 541 5.27 -11.16 7.48
N ALA A 542 4.56 -11.44 8.58
CA ALA A 542 5.18 -12.03 9.77
C ALA A 542 5.80 -13.41 9.48
N LYS A 543 5.10 -14.26 8.72
CA LYS A 543 5.65 -15.56 8.29
C LYS A 543 6.93 -15.41 7.48
N GLN A 544 6.99 -14.50 6.53
CA GLN A 544 8.18 -14.27 5.71
C GLN A 544 9.36 -13.72 6.54
N GLN A 545 9.06 -12.96 7.58
CA GLN A 545 10.07 -12.46 8.53
C GLN A 545 10.62 -13.54 9.48
N SER A 546 9.83 -14.59 9.78
CA SER A 546 10.25 -15.69 10.68
C SER A 546 11.02 -16.79 9.94
N ILE A 547 10.99 -16.84 8.62
CA ILE A 547 11.74 -17.82 7.80
C ILE A 547 13.20 -17.36 7.59
N LYS A 548 13.49 -16.09 7.80
CA LYS A 548 14.83 -15.48 7.76
C LYS A 548 15.34 -15.23 9.18
#